data_3eeef7ec561e5f32ad902e19d0f7ef62
#
_entry.id   3eeef7ec561e5f32ad902e19d0f7ef62
#
_cell.length_a   1.000
_cell.length_b   1.000
_cell.length_c   1.000
_cell.angle_alpha   90.00
_cell.angle_beta   90.00
_cell.angle_gamma   90.00
#
_symmetry.space_group_name_H-M   'P 1'
#
loop_
_entity.id
_entity.type
_entity.pdbx_description
1 polymer ?
#
loop_
_entity_poly.entity_id
_entity_poly.type
_entity_poly.pdbx_seq_one_letter_code
_entity_poly.pdbx_strand_id
1 'polypeptide(L)'
;MNTAIEITNLKYRYHDGTEALCGVSLCIAPGECVALLGPNGSGKSTVLLHLNGILPEKLSMDGAVKILGNSITTENLEIIRRQVGLVFQDPDDQLFCPTVQEDVAFGPQQLGLSEMEVAERVNKSLAQAGLAGFERRATHHLSHGEKRRVCLAGVLACEPAILILDEPTSDLDPRGRREFKALLRQIPATKLIATHDLELAVELCARAIVLDRGKIVAEGATSELLNDEALMLTHGLERPHILRHIHPH
;
A
#
# COMPACT_ATOMS: atom_id res chain seq x y z
N MET A 1 -6.85 -13.27 -18.46
CA MET A 1 -6.79 -13.48 -16.97
C MET A 1 -7.39 -12.25 -16.33
N ASN A 2 -8.16 -12.42 -15.25
CA ASN A 2 -8.72 -11.28 -14.54
C ASN A 2 -7.57 -10.69 -13.67
N THR A 3 -7.14 -9.46 -13.94
CA THR A 3 -6.06 -8.78 -13.19
C THR A 3 -6.67 -7.66 -12.33
N ALA A 4 -6.21 -7.53 -11.08
CA ALA A 4 -6.59 -6.41 -10.23
C ALA A 4 -5.76 -5.17 -10.55
N ILE A 5 -4.45 -5.35 -10.74
CA ILE A 5 -3.51 -4.29 -11.13
C ILE A 5 -2.72 -4.78 -12.34
N GLU A 6 -2.65 -3.96 -13.39
CA GLU A 6 -1.79 -4.18 -14.56
C GLU A 6 -1.01 -2.91 -14.85
N ILE A 7 0.30 -3.02 -14.91
CA ILE A 7 1.21 -1.96 -15.32
C ILE A 7 1.99 -2.46 -16.54
N THR A 8 2.05 -1.66 -17.60
CA THR A 8 2.76 -2.00 -18.83
C THR A 8 3.72 -0.89 -19.23
N ASN A 9 5.02 -1.17 -19.16
CA ASN A 9 6.10 -0.27 -19.59
C ASN A 9 6.00 1.15 -19.02
N LEU A 10 5.60 1.28 -17.74
CA LEU A 10 5.42 2.56 -17.08
C LEU A 10 6.76 3.27 -16.92
N LYS A 11 6.85 4.48 -17.48
CA LYS A 11 7.99 5.38 -17.36
C LYS A 11 7.53 6.68 -16.72
N TYR A 12 8.34 7.21 -15.83
CA TYR A 12 8.04 8.49 -15.20
C TYR A 12 9.31 9.25 -14.85
N ARG A 13 9.29 10.55 -15.16
CA ARG A 13 10.34 11.50 -14.81
C ARG A 13 9.72 12.69 -14.10
N TYR A 14 10.26 13.05 -12.94
CA TYR A 14 9.86 14.23 -12.20
C TYR A 14 10.28 15.53 -12.93
N HIS A 15 9.69 16.66 -12.54
CA HIS A 15 10.00 17.97 -13.14
C HIS A 15 11.45 18.41 -12.94
N ASP A 16 12.14 17.94 -11.90
CA ASP A 16 13.56 18.18 -11.66
C ASP A 16 14.49 17.37 -12.57
N GLY A 17 13.93 16.55 -13.45
CA GLY A 17 14.66 15.69 -14.38
C GLY A 17 14.98 14.30 -13.84
N THR A 18 14.65 13.96 -12.59
CA THR A 18 14.89 12.65 -11.99
C THR A 18 14.05 11.57 -12.66
N GLU A 19 14.68 10.57 -13.28
CA GLU A 19 14.00 9.39 -13.82
C GLU A 19 13.66 8.44 -12.67
N ALA A 20 12.38 8.41 -12.28
CA ALA A 20 11.90 7.57 -11.19
C ALA A 20 11.48 6.18 -11.64
N LEU A 21 10.91 6.05 -12.85
CA LEU A 21 10.48 4.77 -13.42
C LEU A 21 10.98 4.65 -14.87
N CYS A 22 11.58 3.49 -15.17
CA CYS A 22 12.32 3.24 -16.41
C CYS A 22 11.73 2.05 -17.21
N GLY A 23 10.39 1.92 -17.25
CA GLY A 23 9.71 0.85 -17.96
C GLY A 23 9.27 -0.29 -17.06
N VAL A 24 8.60 0.04 -15.95
CA VAL A 24 8.03 -0.92 -15.01
C VAL A 24 6.84 -1.64 -15.63
N SER A 25 6.84 -2.98 -15.57
CA SER A 25 5.71 -3.82 -16.00
C SER A 25 5.45 -4.87 -14.92
N LEU A 26 4.22 -4.96 -14.43
CA LEU A 26 3.79 -5.96 -13.45
C LEU A 26 2.29 -6.24 -13.56
N CYS A 27 1.87 -7.41 -13.06
CA CYS A 27 0.46 -7.80 -12.94
C CYS A 27 0.21 -8.37 -11.56
N ILE A 28 -0.93 -8.01 -10.94
CA ILE A 28 -1.36 -8.55 -9.65
C ILE A 28 -2.78 -9.11 -9.83
N ALA A 29 -2.97 -10.36 -9.39
CA ALA A 29 -4.27 -11.02 -9.45
C ALA A 29 -5.20 -10.55 -8.32
N PRO A 30 -6.54 -10.63 -8.49
CA PRO A 30 -7.48 -10.36 -7.41
C PRO A 30 -7.22 -11.24 -6.17
N GLY A 31 -7.24 -10.62 -4.99
CA GLY A 31 -6.99 -11.29 -3.71
C GLY A 31 -5.53 -11.59 -3.40
N GLU A 32 -4.60 -11.31 -4.31
CA GLU A 32 -3.17 -11.52 -4.10
C GLU A 32 -2.59 -10.45 -3.15
N CYS A 33 -1.62 -10.87 -2.32
CA CYS A 33 -0.79 -9.97 -1.52
C CYS A 33 0.64 -10.02 -2.06
N VAL A 34 1.11 -8.91 -2.61
CA VAL A 34 2.42 -8.79 -3.26
C VAL A 34 3.26 -7.75 -2.52
N ALA A 35 4.53 -8.08 -2.26
CA ALA A 35 5.51 -7.13 -1.75
C ALA A 35 6.24 -6.45 -2.92
N LEU A 36 6.31 -5.11 -2.89
CA LEU A 36 7.18 -4.32 -3.76
C LEU A 36 8.40 -3.92 -2.93
N LEU A 37 9.51 -4.61 -3.14
CA LEU A 37 10.75 -4.45 -2.39
C LEU A 37 11.74 -3.58 -3.14
N GLY A 38 12.66 -2.97 -2.42
CA GLY A 38 13.74 -2.19 -3.01
C GLY A 38 14.30 -1.15 -2.04
N PRO A 39 15.53 -0.64 -2.29
CA PRO A 39 16.12 0.39 -1.47
C PRO A 39 15.34 1.71 -1.54
N ASN A 40 15.66 2.65 -0.64
CA ASN A 40 15.12 3.99 -0.70
C ASN A 40 15.50 4.66 -2.03
N GLY A 41 14.55 5.38 -2.62
CA GLY A 41 14.74 6.01 -3.95
C GLY A 41 14.63 5.05 -5.15
N SER A 42 14.28 3.78 -4.97
CA SER A 42 14.12 2.84 -6.09
C SER A 42 12.89 3.10 -6.98
N GLY A 43 11.94 3.93 -6.53
CA GLY A 43 10.72 4.27 -7.25
C GLY A 43 9.44 3.62 -6.70
N LYS A 44 9.48 2.93 -5.55
CA LYS A 44 8.31 2.25 -4.94
C LYS A 44 7.11 3.18 -4.77
N SER A 45 7.27 4.26 -4.01
CA SER A 45 6.18 5.23 -3.77
C SER A 45 5.68 5.85 -5.08
N THR A 46 6.57 6.07 -6.05
CA THR A 46 6.19 6.57 -7.38
C THR A 46 5.27 5.57 -8.09
N VAL A 47 5.55 4.26 -8.04
CA VAL A 47 4.64 3.23 -8.57
C VAL A 47 3.29 3.31 -7.87
N LEU A 48 3.27 3.37 -6.52
CA LEU A 48 2.02 3.41 -5.75
C LEU A 48 1.15 4.61 -6.12
N LEU A 49 1.75 5.80 -6.29
CA LEU A 49 1.04 7.04 -6.63
C LEU A 49 0.43 7.00 -8.04
N HIS A 50 0.95 6.18 -8.95
CA HIS A 50 0.34 5.97 -10.27
C HIS A 50 -0.92 5.10 -10.20
N LEU A 51 -1.02 4.20 -9.20
CA LEU A 51 -2.14 3.25 -9.11
C LEU A 51 -3.47 3.88 -8.69
N ASN A 52 -3.44 5.03 -8.02
CA ASN A 52 -4.65 5.79 -7.67
C ASN A 52 -4.76 7.13 -8.42
N GLY A 53 -3.90 7.35 -9.42
CA GLY A 53 -3.91 8.52 -10.28
C GLY A 53 -3.55 9.83 -9.55
N ILE A 54 -2.70 9.79 -8.52
CA ILE A 54 -2.03 10.98 -7.99
C ILE A 54 -0.93 11.42 -8.96
N LEU A 55 -0.19 10.46 -9.52
CA LEU A 55 0.75 10.67 -10.60
C LEU A 55 0.26 9.98 -11.88
N PRO A 56 0.63 10.52 -13.06
CA PRO A 56 1.21 11.85 -13.26
C PRO A 56 0.16 12.95 -13.03
N GLU A 57 0.60 14.19 -12.79
CA GLU A 57 -0.31 15.34 -12.56
C GLU A 57 -1.25 15.59 -13.76
N LYS A 58 -0.80 15.22 -14.95
CA LYS A 58 -1.62 15.18 -16.18
C LYS A 58 -1.69 13.74 -16.64
N LEU A 59 -2.84 13.11 -16.43
CA LEU A 59 -3.08 11.75 -16.88
C LEU A 59 -2.97 11.66 -18.40
N SER A 60 -2.09 10.76 -18.87
CA SER A 60 -1.96 10.45 -20.28
C SER A 60 -2.92 9.32 -20.65
N MET A 61 -3.39 9.32 -21.92
CA MET A 61 -4.31 8.29 -22.43
C MET A 61 -3.58 7.00 -22.88
N ASP A 62 -2.29 6.85 -22.56
CA ASP A 62 -1.46 5.73 -23.03
C ASP A 62 -1.75 4.38 -22.37
N GLY A 63 -2.61 4.37 -21.33
CA GLY A 63 -3.11 3.13 -20.72
C GLY A 63 -2.05 2.29 -20.01
N ALA A 64 -0.93 2.90 -19.62
CA ALA A 64 0.18 2.19 -18.96
C ALA A 64 -0.24 1.54 -17.63
N VAL A 65 -1.29 2.06 -16.97
CA VAL A 65 -1.82 1.52 -15.71
C VAL A 65 -3.29 1.20 -15.86
N LYS A 66 -3.67 -0.04 -15.48
CA LYS A 66 -5.06 -0.46 -15.42
C LYS A 66 -5.40 -1.02 -14.04
N ILE A 67 -6.55 -0.63 -13.54
CA ILE A 67 -7.14 -1.10 -12.29
C ILE A 67 -8.44 -1.84 -12.61
N LEU A 68 -8.53 -3.11 -12.21
CA LEU A 68 -9.68 -3.99 -12.49
C LEU A 68 -10.06 -3.96 -13.99
N GLY A 69 -9.06 -3.95 -14.87
CA GLY A 69 -9.22 -3.91 -16.34
C GLY A 69 -9.49 -2.53 -16.93
N ASN A 70 -9.66 -1.46 -16.12
CA ASN A 70 -9.91 -0.10 -16.58
C ASN A 70 -8.62 0.72 -16.56
N SER A 71 -8.24 1.32 -17.69
CA SER A 71 -7.14 2.28 -17.75
C SER A 71 -7.50 3.52 -16.93
N ILE A 72 -6.52 4.09 -16.21
CA ILE A 72 -6.73 5.32 -15.44
C ILE A 72 -6.78 6.49 -16.39
N THR A 73 -7.91 7.20 -16.43
CA THR A 73 -8.13 8.42 -17.23
C THR A 73 -8.78 9.49 -16.36
N THR A 74 -8.79 10.73 -16.85
CA THR A 74 -9.45 11.84 -16.12
C THR A 74 -10.94 11.56 -15.90
N GLU A 75 -11.60 10.90 -16.86
CA GLU A 75 -13.05 10.64 -16.83
C GLU A 75 -13.45 9.58 -15.81
N ASN A 76 -12.55 8.60 -15.52
CA ASN A 76 -12.87 7.51 -14.62
C ASN A 76 -12.09 7.54 -13.29
N LEU A 77 -11.30 8.57 -13.07
CA LEU A 77 -10.41 8.70 -11.91
C LEU A 77 -11.16 8.56 -10.57
N GLU A 78 -12.35 9.13 -10.48
CA GLU A 78 -13.18 9.01 -9.27
C GLU A 78 -13.60 7.54 -9.02
N ILE A 79 -13.99 6.82 -10.07
CA ILE A 79 -14.34 5.39 -9.97
C ILE A 79 -13.12 4.58 -9.54
N ILE A 80 -11.95 4.86 -10.11
CA ILE A 80 -10.69 4.18 -9.74
C ILE A 80 -10.35 4.43 -8.27
N ARG A 81 -10.44 5.68 -7.79
CA ARG A 81 -10.15 6.04 -6.40
C ARG A 81 -11.08 5.40 -5.38
N ARG A 82 -12.31 5.05 -5.78
CA ARG A 82 -13.23 4.26 -4.95
C ARG A 82 -12.77 2.79 -4.79
N GLN A 83 -12.03 2.27 -5.78
CA GLN A 83 -11.56 0.88 -5.80
C GLN A 83 -10.18 0.72 -5.16
N VAL A 84 -9.39 1.79 -5.10
CA VAL A 84 -7.99 1.76 -4.65
C VAL A 84 -7.83 2.60 -3.39
N GLY A 85 -7.61 1.96 -2.27
CA GLY A 85 -7.25 2.61 -1.02
C GLY A 85 -5.73 2.70 -0.88
N LEU A 86 -5.20 3.89 -0.60
CA LEU A 86 -3.78 4.14 -0.36
C LEU A 86 -3.55 4.56 1.09
N VAL A 87 -2.61 3.89 1.76
CA VAL A 87 -2.10 4.28 3.07
C VAL A 87 -0.68 4.82 2.86
N PHE A 88 -0.47 6.10 3.17
CA PHE A 88 0.81 6.77 3.03
C PHE A 88 1.82 6.33 4.09
N GLN A 89 3.11 6.56 3.78
CA GLN A 89 4.20 6.26 4.69
C GLN A 89 4.12 7.09 5.97
N ASP A 90 3.89 8.41 5.87
CA ASP A 90 3.70 9.26 7.04
C ASP A 90 2.20 9.46 7.30
N PRO A 91 1.67 9.06 8.49
CA PRO A 91 0.27 9.26 8.81
C PRO A 91 -0.11 10.75 8.93
N ASP A 92 0.83 11.65 9.20
CA ASP A 92 0.57 13.09 9.28
C ASP A 92 0.31 13.71 7.88
N ASP A 93 0.72 13.05 6.79
CA ASP A 93 0.34 13.42 5.42
C ASP A 93 -1.11 13.00 5.07
N GLN A 94 -1.72 12.15 5.89
CA GLN A 94 -3.05 11.59 5.61
C GLN A 94 -4.12 12.08 6.58
N LEU A 95 -3.78 12.30 7.87
CA LEU A 95 -4.72 12.74 8.90
C LEU A 95 -4.83 14.27 8.92
N PHE A 96 -6.03 14.80 8.75
CA PHE A 96 -6.26 16.24 8.68
C PHE A 96 -7.51 16.71 9.46
N CYS A 97 -8.37 15.80 9.91
CA CYS A 97 -9.54 16.16 10.71
C CYS A 97 -9.23 16.26 12.21
N PRO A 98 -9.99 17.06 12.98
CA PRO A 98 -9.77 17.23 14.41
C PRO A 98 -9.93 15.95 15.22
N THR A 99 -10.90 15.10 14.88
CA THR A 99 -11.21 13.86 15.60
C THR A 99 -11.06 12.62 14.72
N VAL A 100 -10.82 11.48 15.35
CA VAL A 100 -10.72 10.17 14.66
C VAL A 100 -11.99 9.85 13.88
N GLN A 101 -13.16 10.11 14.46
CA GLN A 101 -14.44 9.85 13.78
C GLN A 101 -14.59 10.68 12.51
N GLU A 102 -14.27 11.97 12.58
CA GLU A 102 -14.36 12.88 11.43
C GLU A 102 -13.40 12.47 10.31
N ASP A 103 -12.18 12.07 10.67
CA ASP A 103 -11.17 11.66 9.71
C ASP A 103 -11.57 10.36 8.99
N VAL A 104 -12.02 9.35 9.75
CA VAL A 104 -12.48 8.07 9.19
C VAL A 104 -13.77 8.22 8.39
N ALA A 105 -14.67 9.17 8.78
CA ALA A 105 -15.91 9.43 8.08
C ALA A 105 -15.72 10.17 6.74
N PHE A 106 -14.61 10.88 6.57
CA PHE A 106 -14.38 11.74 5.42
C PHE A 106 -14.52 10.99 4.08
N GLY A 107 -13.84 9.85 3.92
CA GLY A 107 -13.94 9.05 2.71
C GLY A 107 -15.36 8.61 2.36
N PRO A 108 -16.07 7.91 3.27
CA PRO A 108 -17.47 7.55 3.08
C PRO A 108 -18.41 8.70 2.75
N GLN A 109 -18.21 9.88 3.35
CA GLN A 109 -18.98 11.09 3.02
C GLN A 109 -18.72 11.55 1.59
N GLN A 110 -17.45 11.56 1.13
CA GLN A 110 -17.11 11.88 -0.26
C GLN A 110 -17.68 10.87 -1.27
N LEU A 111 -17.93 9.63 -0.84
CA LEU A 111 -18.63 8.63 -1.65
C LEU A 111 -20.14 8.89 -1.78
N GLY A 112 -20.68 9.89 -1.07
CA GLY A 112 -22.09 10.25 -1.10
C GLY A 112 -23.00 9.32 -0.30
N LEU A 113 -22.45 8.60 0.69
CA LEU A 113 -23.23 7.71 1.56
C LEU A 113 -24.10 8.51 2.54
N SER A 114 -25.21 7.93 2.95
CA SER A 114 -26.08 8.50 3.98
C SER A 114 -25.37 8.54 5.35
N GLU A 115 -25.79 9.44 6.23
CA GLU A 115 -25.23 9.55 7.59
C GLU A 115 -25.23 8.21 8.35
N MET A 116 -26.27 7.40 8.18
CA MET A 116 -26.39 6.09 8.80
C MET A 116 -25.34 5.11 8.25
N GLU A 117 -25.16 5.04 6.93
CA GLU A 117 -24.12 4.21 6.29
C GLU A 117 -22.71 4.67 6.67
N VAL A 118 -22.47 5.98 6.72
CA VAL A 118 -21.20 6.55 7.18
C VAL A 118 -20.89 6.09 8.62
N ALA A 119 -21.86 6.23 9.53
CA ALA A 119 -21.69 5.83 10.93
C ALA A 119 -21.41 4.31 11.06
N GLU A 120 -22.09 3.47 10.29
CA GLU A 120 -21.89 2.04 10.27
C GLU A 120 -20.47 1.69 9.78
N ARG A 121 -20.02 2.27 8.67
CA ARG A 121 -18.69 2.06 8.11
C ARG A 121 -17.58 2.54 9.04
N VAL A 122 -17.74 3.70 9.66
CA VAL A 122 -16.79 4.22 10.66
C VAL A 122 -16.64 3.25 11.83
N ASN A 123 -17.75 2.83 12.44
CA ASN A 123 -17.71 1.89 13.56
C ASN A 123 -17.06 0.56 13.18
N LYS A 124 -17.43 0.00 12.02
CA LYS A 124 -16.87 -1.24 11.48
C LYS A 124 -15.36 -1.14 11.25
N SER A 125 -14.91 -0.07 10.58
CA SER A 125 -13.49 0.10 10.23
C SER A 125 -12.63 0.41 11.46
N LEU A 126 -13.12 1.20 12.42
CA LEU A 126 -12.43 1.42 13.69
C LEU A 126 -12.29 0.12 14.49
N ALA A 127 -13.35 -0.69 14.54
CA ALA A 127 -13.27 -2.01 15.19
C ALA A 127 -12.26 -2.92 14.50
N GLN A 128 -12.25 -2.97 13.16
CA GLN A 128 -11.28 -3.74 12.37
C GLN A 128 -9.84 -3.27 12.61
N ALA A 129 -9.61 -1.97 12.77
CA ALA A 129 -8.29 -1.41 13.08
C ALA A 129 -7.89 -1.51 14.56
N GLY A 130 -8.74 -2.10 15.43
CA GLY A 130 -8.50 -2.20 16.86
C GLY A 130 -8.57 -0.86 17.59
N LEU A 131 -9.43 0.05 17.11
CA LEU A 131 -9.59 1.43 17.61
C LEU A 131 -11.03 1.71 18.11
N ALA A 132 -11.79 0.69 18.47
CA ALA A 132 -13.11 0.88 19.08
C ALA A 132 -13.00 1.76 20.35
N GLY A 133 -13.82 2.80 20.46
CA GLY A 133 -13.79 3.76 21.56
C GLY A 133 -12.84 4.95 21.33
N PHE A 134 -12.21 5.06 20.16
CA PHE A 134 -11.33 6.18 19.81
C PHE A 134 -12.07 7.33 19.09
N GLU A 135 -13.32 7.19 18.78
CA GLU A 135 -14.11 8.05 17.88
C GLU A 135 -13.94 9.55 18.22
N ARG A 136 -13.97 9.90 19.50
CA ARG A 136 -13.90 11.28 19.99
C ARG A 136 -12.48 11.76 20.31
N ARG A 137 -11.46 10.91 20.14
CA ARG A 137 -10.09 11.34 20.40
C ARG A 137 -9.61 12.30 19.32
N ALA A 138 -8.84 13.29 19.75
CA ALA A 138 -8.17 14.21 18.84
C ALA A 138 -7.02 13.50 18.11
N THR A 139 -6.94 13.65 16.79
CA THR A 139 -5.94 12.98 15.94
C THR A 139 -4.51 13.34 16.31
N HIS A 140 -4.27 14.60 16.71
CA HIS A 140 -2.95 15.08 17.10
C HIS A 140 -2.47 14.60 18.49
N HIS A 141 -3.33 13.99 19.29
CA HIS A 141 -2.96 13.37 20.58
C HIS A 141 -2.66 11.87 20.47
N LEU A 142 -2.75 11.29 19.28
CA LEU A 142 -2.49 9.88 19.07
C LEU A 142 -0.98 9.59 18.97
N SER A 143 -0.56 8.44 19.47
CA SER A 143 0.76 7.90 19.16
C SER A 143 0.89 7.60 17.66
N HIS A 144 2.12 7.52 17.14
CA HIS A 144 2.36 7.23 15.73
C HIS A 144 1.69 5.91 15.27
N GLY A 145 1.72 4.86 16.08
CA GLY A 145 1.06 3.59 15.79
C GLY A 145 -0.48 3.69 15.80
N GLU A 146 -1.06 4.51 16.68
CA GLU A 146 -2.50 4.80 16.67
C GLU A 146 -2.89 5.60 15.43
N LYS A 147 -2.14 6.65 15.08
CA LYS A 147 -2.33 7.43 13.84
C LYS A 147 -2.34 6.53 12.61
N ARG A 148 -1.36 5.64 12.49
CA ARG A 148 -1.27 4.69 11.37
C ARG A 148 -2.48 3.77 11.27
N ARG A 149 -3.01 3.30 12.42
CA ARG A 149 -4.25 2.52 12.46
C ARG A 149 -5.48 3.35 12.09
N VAL A 150 -5.53 4.64 12.43
CA VAL A 150 -6.59 5.55 11.98
C VAL A 150 -6.55 5.74 10.47
N CYS A 151 -5.36 5.96 9.87
CA CYS A 151 -5.20 6.02 8.42
C CYS A 151 -5.72 4.77 7.72
N LEU A 152 -5.37 3.59 8.25
CA LEU A 152 -5.89 2.32 7.73
C LEU A 152 -7.41 2.23 7.89
N ALA A 153 -7.97 2.63 9.03
CA ALA A 153 -9.42 2.63 9.26
C ALA A 153 -10.15 3.55 8.27
N GLY A 154 -9.63 4.75 8.01
CA GLY A 154 -10.19 5.69 7.04
C GLY A 154 -10.25 5.11 5.62
N VAL A 155 -9.19 4.41 5.22
CA VAL A 155 -9.16 3.70 3.94
C VAL A 155 -10.15 2.53 3.92
N LEU A 156 -10.20 1.71 4.98
CA LEU A 156 -11.11 0.56 5.07
C LEU A 156 -12.59 0.97 5.11
N ALA A 157 -12.91 2.15 5.64
CA ALA A 157 -14.27 2.68 5.65
C ALA A 157 -14.83 2.91 4.22
N CYS A 158 -13.96 3.09 3.24
CA CYS A 158 -14.33 3.17 1.83
C CYS A 158 -14.54 1.79 1.17
N GLU A 159 -14.21 0.68 1.84
CA GLU A 159 -14.29 -0.71 1.35
C GLU A 159 -13.62 -0.90 -0.03
N PRO A 160 -12.33 -0.53 -0.19
CA PRO A 160 -11.64 -0.65 -1.47
C PRO A 160 -11.39 -2.13 -1.84
N ALA A 161 -11.42 -2.44 -3.13
CA ALA A 161 -11.06 -3.76 -3.66
C ALA A 161 -9.54 -4.01 -3.61
N ILE A 162 -8.76 -2.93 -3.67
CA ILE A 162 -7.30 -2.95 -3.70
C ILE A 162 -6.78 -2.03 -2.59
N LEU A 163 -5.87 -2.56 -1.76
CA LEU A 163 -5.21 -1.83 -0.70
C LEU A 163 -3.72 -1.67 -1.04
N ILE A 164 -3.28 -0.44 -1.15
CA ILE A 164 -1.91 -0.06 -1.41
C ILE A 164 -1.33 0.51 -0.13
N LEU A 165 -0.17 0.01 0.31
CA LEU A 165 0.46 0.45 1.54
C LEU A 165 1.91 0.84 1.26
N ASP A 166 2.28 2.06 1.65
CA ASP A 166 3.66 2.53 1.56
C ASP A 166 4.30 2.46 2.95
N GLU A 167 5.33 1.62 3.09
CA GLU A 167 6.10 1.39 4.32
C GLU A 167 5.22 1.24 5.59
N PRO A 168 4.25 0.32 5.60
CA PRO A 168 3.18 0.32 6.62
C PRO A 168 3.65 0.01 8.05
N THR A 169 4.85 -0.54 8.22
CA THR A 169 5.43 -0.89 9.54
C THR A 169 6.61 -0.02 9.94
N SER A 170 6.99 0.99 9.13
CA SER A 170 8.05 1.92 9.49
C SER A 170 7.68 2.67 10.77
N ASP A 171 8.69 2.97 11.59
CA ASP A 171 8.56 3.75 12.84
C ASP A 171 7.61 3.16 13.90
N LEU A 172 7.14 1.92 13.71
CA LEU A 172 6.40 1.18 14.72
C LEU A 172 7.37 0.42 15.65
N ASP A 173 7.06 0.45 16.93
CA ASP A 173 7.73 -0.42 17.90
C ASP A 173 7.46 -1.91 17.60
N PRO A 174 8.20 -2.86 18.17
CA PRO A 174 8.02 -4.28 17.87
C PRO A 174 6.61 -4.82 18.16
N ARG A 175 5.92 -4.27 19.16
CA ARG A 175 4.53 -4.66 19.48
C ARG A 175 3.57 -4.12 18.45
N GLY A 176 3.63 -2.81 18.14
CA GLY A 176 2.79 -2.16 17.15
C GLY A 176 2.97 -2.79 15.75
N ARG A 177 4.22 -3.15 15.40
CA ARG A 177 4.51 -3.86 14.14
C ARG A 177 3.81 -5.21 14.07
N ARG A 178 3.87 -6.03 15.13
CA ARG A 178 3.15 -7.32 15.19
C ARG A 178 1.63 -7.15 15.09
N GLU A 179 1.08 -6.20 15.84
CA GLU A 179 -0.35 -5.90 15.83
C GLU A 179 -0.81 -5.44 14.45
N PHE A 180 -0.05 -4.54 13.80
CA PHE A 180 -0.37 -4.03 12.47
C PHE A 180 -0.30 -5.13 11.39
N LYS A 181 0.72 -5.99 11.43
CA LYS A 181 0.82 -7.16 10.54
C LYS A 181 -0.38 -8.11 10.72
N ALA A 182 -0.82 -8.34 11.96
CA ALA A 182 -2.00 -9.16 12.24
C ALA A 182 -3.28 -8.55 11.66
N LEU A 183 -3.45 -7.23 11.72
CA LEU A 183 -4.56 -6.52 11.08
C LEU A 183 -4.52 -6.69 9.55
N LEU A 184 -3.39 -6.44 8.92
CA LEU A 184 -3.25 -6.57 7.46
C LEU A 184 -3.56 -7.99 6.95
N ARG A 185 -3.23 -9.01 7.75
CA ARG A 185 -3.52 -10.42 7.41
C ARG A 185 -5.02 -10.72 7.33
N GLN A 186 -5.84 -10.03 8.13
CA GLN A 186 -7.29 -10.24 8.20
C GLN A 186 -8.08 -9.51 7.09
N ILE A 187 -7.47 -8.55 6.40
CA ILE A 187 -8.15 -7.78 5.37
C ILE A 187 -8.20 -8.59 4.06
N PRO A 188 -9.40 -8.90 3.51
CA PRO A 188 -9.54 -9.76 2.33
C PRO A 188 -9.40 -9.00 1.00
N ALA A 189 -8.68 -7.89 0.95
CA ALA A 189 -8.44 -7.11 -0.27
C ALA A 189 -7.20 -7.61 -1.03
N THR A 190 -7.11 -7.31 -2.32
CA THR A 190 -5.85 -7.36 -3.06
C THR A 190 -4.89 -6.37 -2.43
N LYS A 191 -3.64 -6.76 -2.17
CA LYS A 191 -2.67 -5.87 -1.49
C LYS A 191 -1.39 -5.73 -2.29
N LEU A 192 -0.93 -4.49 -2.42
CA LEU A 192 0.43 -4.18 -2.83
C LEU A 192 1.11 -3.42 -1.69
N ILE A 193 2.16 -4.01 -1.13
CA ILE A 193 2.88 -3.46 0.02
C ILE A 193 4.27 -3.06 -0.43
N ALA A 194 4.52 -1.76 -0.56
CA ALA A 194 5.86 -1.25 -0.77
C ALA A 194 6.59 -1.20 0.57
N THR A 195 7.72 -1.87 0.67
CA THR A 195 8.49 -1.90 1.92
C THR A 195 9.95 -2.31 1.73
N HIS A 196 10.78 -1.89 2.66
CA HIS A 196 12.13 -2.42 2.89
C HIS A 196 12.16 -3.43 4.06
N ASP A 197 11.03 -3.60 4.78
CA ASP A 197 10.87 -4.62 5.83
C ASP A 197 10.66 -6.01 5.21
N LEU A 198 11.77 -6.74 5.04
CA LEU A 198 11.75 -8.05 4.41
C LEU A 198 11.06 -9.12 5.26
N GLU A 199 11.01 -8.94 6.59
CA GLU A 199 10.28 -9.84 7.49
C GLU A 199 8.77 -9.70 7.28
N LEU A 200 8.27 -8.47 7.13
CA LEU A 200 6.87 -8.21 6.76
C LEU A 200 6.53 -8.87 5.43
N ALA A 201 7.40 -8.75 4.43
CA ALA A 201 7.20 -9.36 3.12
C ALA A 201 7.08 -10.89 3.21
N VAL A 202 8.00 -11.56 3.95
CA VAL A 202 7.97 -13.03 4.16
C VAL A 202 6.69 -13.47 4.89
N GLU A 203 6.24 -12.67 5.88
CA GLU A 203 5.09 -13.05 6.70
C GLU A 203 3.72 -12.85 6.00
N LEU A 204 3.60 -11.86 5.10
CA LEU A 204 2.31 -11.48 4.53
C LEU A 204 2.17 -11.77 3.03
N CYS A 205 3.28 -11.78 2.27
CA CYS A 205 3.24 -11.81 0.83
C CYS A 205 3.84 -13.11 0.29
N ALA A 206 3.05 -13.88 -0.46
CA ALA A 206 3.53 -15.09 -1.11
C ALA A 206 4.49 -14.78 -2.28
N ARG A 207 4.29 -13.63 -2.94
CA ARG A 207 5.09 -13.15 -4.07
C ARG A 207 5.69 -11.78 -3.76
N ALA A 208 6.93 -11.58 -4.22
CA ALA A 208 7.62 -10.30 -4.14
C ALA A 208 8.15 -9.88 -5.51
N ILE A 209 8.26 -8.57 -5.68
CA ILE A 209 8.84 -7.89 -6.83
C ILE A 209 9.93 -6.98 -6.30
N VAL A 210 11.14 -7.08 -6.85
CA VAL A 210 12.26 -6.20 -6.47
C VAL A 210 12.40 -5.09 -7.50
N LEU A 211 12.27 -3.86 -7.03
CA LEU A 211 12.45 -2.64 -7.80
C LEU A 211 13.79 -1.99 -7.43
N ASP A 212 14.63 -1.74 -8.39
CA ASP A 212 15.87 -0.99 -8.23
C ASP A 212 16.05 0.01 -9.38
N ARG A 213 16.37 1.26 -9.03
CA ARG A 213 16.59 2.36 -10.00
C ARG A 213 15.50 2.43 -11.06
N GLY A 214 14.23 2.36 -10.63
CA GLY A 214 13.06 2.46 -11.50
C GLY A 214 12.80 1.26 -12.42
N LYS A 215 13.46 0.10 -12.19
CA LYS A 215 13.28 -1.12 -12.97
C LYS A 215 12.97 -2.30 -12.08
N ILE A 216 12.10 -3.20 -12.55
CA ILE A 216 11.94 -4.51 -11.92
C ILE A 216 13.16 -5.35 -12.28
N VAL A 217 13.88 -5.80 -11.26
CA VAL A 217 15.11 -6.59 -11.41
C VAL A 217 14.92 -8.06 -11.08
N ALA A 218 13.89 -8.37 -10.27
CA ALA A 218 13.50 -9.74 -9.96
C ALA A 218 12.04 -9.81 -9.54
N GLU A 219 11.41 -10.94 -9.75
CA GLU A 219 10.03 -11.26 -9.34
C GLU A 219 9.92 -12.77 -9.10
N GLY A 220 9.23 -13.18 -8.05
CA GLY A 220 9.05 -14.60 -7.72
C GLY A 220 8.44 -14.84 -6.35
N ALA A 221 8.45 -16.11 -5.91
CA ALA A 221 8.05 -16.48 -4.56
C ALA A 221 8.92 -15.76 -3.53
N THR A 222 8.28 -15.09 -2.55
CA THR A 222 8.99 -14.24 -1.59
C THR A 222 10.12 -14.97 -0.87
N SER A 223 9.86 -16.20 -0.42
CA SER A 223 10.87 -16.99 0.30
C SER A 223 12.06 -17.39 -0.57
N GLU A 224 11.85 -17.72 -1.84
CA GLU A 224 12.91 -18.09 -2.77
C GLU A 224 13.75 -16.87 -3.14
N LEU A 225 13.07 -15.78 -3.50
CA LEU A 225 13.71 -14.55 -3.93
C LEU A 225 14.57 -13.94 -2.81
N LEU A 226 14.08 -13.93 -1.57
CA LEU A 226 14.82 -13.39 -0.41
C LEU A 226 15.89 -14.33 0.12
N ASN A 227 15.95 -15.59 -0.33
CA ASN A 227 17.05 -16.51 -0.07
C ASN A 227 18.25 -16.32 -1.01
N ASP A 228 18.06 -15.65 -2.15
CA ASP A 228 19.18 -15.31 -3.07
C ASP A 228 19.96 -14.13 -2.51
N GLU A 229 20.98 -14.42 -1.70
CA GLU A 229 21.82 -13.42 -1.04
C GLU A 229 22.58 -12.56 -2.07
N ALA A 230 23.02 -13.13 -3.17
CA ALA A 230 23.75 -12.42 -4.21
C ALA A 230 22.83 -11.39 -4.89
N LEU A 231 21.60 -11.77 -5.21
CA LEU A 231 20.58 -10.86 -5.76
C LEU A 231 20.28 -9.73 -4.75
N MET A 232 20.06 -10.06 -3.48
CA MET A 232 19.74 -9.08 -2.45
C MET A 232 20.85 -8.04 -2.30
N LEU A 233 22.09 -8.48 -2.13
CA LEU A 233 23.24 -7.58 -1.96
C LEU A 233 23.48 -6.70 -3.20
N THR A 234 23.32 -7.27 -4.41
CA THR A 234 23.48 -6.52 -5.68
C THR A 234 22.50 -5.34 -5.77
N HIS A 235 21.31 -5.48 -5.19
CA HIS A 235 20.24 -4.48 -5.24
C HIS A 235 20.03 -3.72 -3.91
N GLY A 236 21.05 -3.72 -3.04
CA GLY A 236 21.04 -2.93 -1.80
C GLY A 236 20.07 -3.42 -0.74
N LEU A 237 19.74 -4.71 -0.76
CA LEU A 237 18.92 -5.39 0.24
C LEU A 237 19.76 -6.42 1.00
N GLU A 238 19.35 -6.77 2.22
CA GLU A 238 20.00 -7.81 3.02
C GLU A 238 19.05 -9.00 3.19
N ARG A 239 19.60 -10.21 3.29
CA ARG A 239 18.79 -11.40 3.56
C ARG A 239 18.13 -11.30 4.95
N PRO A 240 16.80 -11.50 5.08
CA PRO A 240 16.09 -11.35 6.34
C PRO A 240 16.52 -12.43 7.35
N HIS A 241 16.59 -12.06 8.64
CA HIS A 241 17.03 -12.96 9.71
C HIS A 241 16.14 -14.21 9.85
N ILE A 242 14.84 -14.06 9.60
CA ILE A 242 13.87 -15.17 9.69
C ILE A 242 14.20 -16.34 8.72
N LEU A 243 14.86 -16.06 7.61
CA LEU A 243 15.28 -17.08 6.64
C LEU A 243 16.68 -17.64 6.92
N ARG A 244 17.45 -17.07 7.86
CA ARG A 244 18.79 -17.56 8.23
C ARG A 244 18.74 -18.81 9.12
N HIS A 245 17.61 -19.11 9.77
CA HIS A 245 17.46 -20.18 10.76
C HIS A 245 16.65 -21.38 10.28
N ILE A 246 16.36 -21.49 8.99
CA ILE A 246 15.82 -22.75 8.45
C ILE A 246 16.99 -23.70 8.24
N HIS A 247 17.43 -24.40 9.32
CA HIS A 247 18.26 -25.59 9.17
C HIS A 247 17.36 -26.70 8.64
N PRO A 248 17.76 -27.44 7.58
CA PRO A 248 17.09 -28.67 7.21
C PRO A 248 17.29 -29.68 8.35
N HIS A 249 16.20 -30.16 8.92
CA HIS A 249 16.19 -31.35 9.79
C HIS A 249 16.22 -32.61 8.93
#